data_9434e08c1ef52d7dee3bf9c69c24e51b
#
_entry.id   9434e08c1ef52d7dee3bf9c69c24e51b
#
_cell.length_a   1.000
_cell.length_b   1.000
_cell.length_c   1.000
_cell.angle_alpha   90.00
_cell.angle_beta   90.00
_cell.angle_gamma   90.00
#
_symmetry.space_group_name_H-M   'P 1'
#
loop_
_entity.id
_entity.type
_entity.pdbx_description
1 polymer ?
#
loop_
_entity_poly.entity_id
_entity_poly.type
_entity_poly.pdbx_seq_one_letter_code
_entity_poly.pdbx_strand_id
1 'polypeptide(L)'
;MTDTTAPKELSKSYEFTDVEQKWLDTWEEQDCFAARMEAGKPAFSIVIPPPNVTGVLHVGHALNNTMQDILTRYHRMCGDNTLWVPGTDHAGIATQNVVERQLAGEGKSRHDVGRDAFIERVWEWRREKGGTIINQLKRLGCSCDWSRERFTMDEGLSQAVREVFVRLYKEGLIYKGDYIVNWCPRCLTALADDEVDHEPSQGKLYHLRYPLVGGSGELVVATTRPETMLGDTGVAVHPDDPRYTGMAGKQVELPLTGRTIPVVFDEHVQMDFGTGALKVTPSHDRDDYEIGRRHNLAMCKVMDDRGVMNEKAGSYAGLDRFACRKQIVADLESRGYLVKIEDYPHAVGQCYRCKTVVEPTTSLQWFVSVRPLADAAVAAVREERIRIYPKTWYNTFYSWMDNIRDWCISRQIWWGHRIPAWTCRSCAQMIVETVDPERCPSCGSTELLQETDVLDTWFSSALWPFSTMGWPEQTKELATFYPTSILVTSFDILFFWVARMMMMGIHFMGEVPFHDVYLHALVRDKHGK
;
A
#
# COMPACT_ATOMS: atom_id res chain seq x y z
N MET A 1 45.34 -32.51 44.74
CA MET A 1 44.30 -33.42 44.20
C MET A 1 43.93 -32.93 42.82
N THR A 2 44.51 -33.57 41.81
CA THR A 2 44.29 -33.23 40.40
C THR A 2 43.00 -33.91 39.98
N ASP A 3 41.96 -33.10 39.76
CA ASP A 3 40.67 -33.56 39.21
C ASP A 3 40.85 -33.82 37.71
N THR A 4 41.21 -35.05 37.36
CA THR A 4 41.24 -35.55 35.99
C THR A 4 39.83 -35.97 35.60
N THR A 5 39.01 -35.00 35.18
CA THR A 5 37.78 -35.33 34.48
C THR A 5 38.12 -36.04 33.17
N ALA A 6 37.78 -37.34 33.08
CA ALA A 6 37.89 -38.13 31.85
C ALA A 6 37.22 -37.38 30.68
N PRO A 7 37.77 -37.40 29.46
CA PRO A 7 37.15 -36.75 28.33
C PRO A 7 35.76 -37.37 28.12
N LYS A 8 34.74 -36.49 28.14
CA LYS A 8 33.36 -36.88 27.92
C LYS A 8 33.26 -37.51 26.51
N GLU A 9 32.97 -38.79 26.41
CA GLU A 9 32.78 -39.45 25.12
C GLU A 9 31.72 -38.66 24.32
N LEU A 10 32.10 -38.23 23.12
CA LEU A 10 31.16 -37.53 22.20
C LEU A 10 30.09 -38.53 21.77
N SER A 11 28.82 -38.08 21.70
CA SER A 11 27.75 -38.91 21.17
C SER A 11 28.01 -39.25 19.71
N LYS A 12 27.52 -40.40 19.24
CA LYS A 12 27.65 -40.82 17.82
C LYS A 12 26.93 -39.92 16.84
N SER A 13 25.93 -39.16 17.31
CA SER A 13 25.16 -38.18 16.58
C SER A 13 25.31 -36.79 17.22
N TYR A 14 25.31 -35.75 16.40
CA TYR A 14 25.31 -34.37 16.90
C TYR A 14 23.89 -33.99 17.37
N GLU A 15 23.74 -33.78 18.67
CA GLU A 15 22.47 -33.35 19.28
C GLU A 15 22.43 -31.80 19.31
N PHE A 16 21.84 -31.22 18.28
CA PHE A 16 21.87 -29.77 18.06
C PHE A 16 21.02 -28.99 19.08
N THR A 17 19.93 -29.56 19.58
CA THR A 17 18.97 -28.88 20.45
C THR A 17 19.61 -28.31 21.72
N ASP A 18 20.40 -29.12 22.42
CA ASP A 18 21.07 -28.71 23.65
C ASP A 18 22.17 -27.65 23.38
N VAL A 19 22.84 -27.78 22.24
CA VAL A 19 23.88 -26.81 21.81
C VAL A 19 23.26 -25.46 21.45
N GLU A 20 22.16 -25.46 20.69
CA GLU A 20 21.44 -24.26 20.36
C GLU A 20 20.95 -23.53 21.61
N GLN A 21 20.27 -24.21 22.51
CA GLN A 21 19.75 -23.59 23.73
C GLN A 21 20.87 -23.01 24.59
N LYS A 22 21.94 -23.79 24.79
CA LYS A 22 23.12 -23.32 25.56
C LYS A 22 23.68 -21.99 25.00
N TRP A 23 23.82 -21.87 23.69
CA TRP A 23 24.37 -20.64 23.09
C TRP A 23 23.40 -19.49 23.11
N LEU A 24 22.11 -19.74 22.93
CA LEU A 24 21.08 -18.70 23.08
C LEU A 24 21.12 -18.11 24.49
N ASP A 25 21.10 -18.96 25.52
CA ASP A 25 21.16 -18.52 26.91
C ASP A 25 22.47 -17.73 27.18
N THR A 26 23.62 -18.26 26.70
CA THR A 26 24.92 -17.58 26.85
C THR A 26 24.93 -16.20 26.20
N TRP A 27 24.39 -16.04 24.98
CA TRP A 27 24.39 -14.76 24.30
C TRP A 27 23.44 -13.75 24.96
N GLU A 28 22.34 -14.22 25.52
CA GLU A 28 21.38 -13.37 26.24
C GLU A 28 21.95 -12.94 27.61
N GLU A 29 22.50 -13.89 28.41
CA GLU A 29 23.09 -13.61 29.72
C GLU A 29 24.30 -12.66 29.64
N GLN A 30 25.09 -12.69 28.56
CA GLN A 30 26.27 -11.88 28.36
C GLN A 30 26.07 -10.62 27.53
N ASP A 31 24.82 -10.32 27.13
CA ASP A 31 24.48 -9.19 26.25
C ASP A 31 25.39 -9.12 25.00
N CYS A 32 25.67 -10.29 24.39
CA CYS A 32 26.66 -10.39 23.31
C CYS A 32 26.31 -9.54 22.08
N PHE A 33 25.06 -9.24 21.88
CA PHE A 33 24.54 -8.54 20.71
C PHE A 33 24.11 -7.10 20.97
N ALA A 34 24.19 -6.64 22.22
CA ALA A 34 23.87 -5.27 22.57
C ALA A 34 24.80 -4.28 21.87
N ALA A 35 24.24 -3.27 21.25
CA ALA A 35 25.01 -2.24 20.57
C ALA A 35 25.77 -1.37 21.59
N ARG A 36 27.06 -1.17 21.33
CA ARG A 36 27.92 -0.27 22.10
C ARG A 36 28.22 0.96 21.27
N MET A 37 28.24 2.12 21.92
CA MET A 37 28.51 3.41 21.26
C MET A 37 29.83 3.95 21.81
N GLU A 38 30.95 3.31 21.41
CA GLU A 38 32.30 3.68 21.82
C GLU A 38 32.82 4.81 20.91
N ALA A 39 33.31 5.87 21.51
CA ALA A 39 33.85 7.00 20.76
C ALA A 39 35.04 6.59 19.88
N GLY A 40 35.09 7.09 18.66
CA GLY A 40 36.16 6.85 17.69
C GLY A 40 36.12 5.53 16.95
N LYS A 41 35.15 4.67 17.23
CA LYS A 41 34.90 3.46 16.42
C LYS A 41 33.94 3.73 15.28
N PRO A 42 34.16 3.11 14.09
CA PRO A 42 33.20 3.14 13.01
C PRO A 42 31.86 2.59 13.46
N ALA A 43 30.76 3.13 12.92
CA ALA A 43 29.43 2.59 13.14
C ALA A 43 28.98 1.72 11.95
N PHE A 44 28.36 0.59 12.25
CA PHE A 44 27.68 -0.27 11.29
C PHE A 44 26.30 -0.59 11.82
N SER A 45 25.28 -0.29 11.03
CA SER A 45 23.90 -0.51 11.45
C SER A 45 23.03 -1.08 10.33
N ILE A 46 22.11 -1.95 10.74
CA ILE A 46 21.03 -2.50 9.90
C ILE A 46 19.74 -2.39 10.68
N VAL A 47 18.64 -2.05 9.99
CA VAL A 47 17.29 -2.24 10.48
C VAL A 47 16.69 -3.46 9.80
N ILE A 48 16.11 -4.38 10.57
CA ILE A 48 15.49 -5.57 10.00
C ILE A 48 14.29 -5.17 9.13
N PRO A 49 14.04 -5.80 7.97
CA PRO A 49 12.71 -5.75 7.38
C PRO A 49 11.70 -6.37 8.36
N PRO A 50 10.85 -5.55 9.01
CA PRO A 50 10.05 -6.04 10.13
C PRO A 50 9.01 -7.05 9.65
N PRO A 51 9.04 -8.31 10.11
CA PRO A 51 8.04 -9.30 9.70
C PRO A 51 6.63 -8.89 10.12
N ASN A 52 5.68 -9.12 9.23
CA ASN A 52 4.26 -8.91 9.49
C ASN A 52 3.74 -9.87 10.57
N VAL A 53 2.99 -9.37 11.55
CA VAL A 53 2.41 -10.21 12.63
C VAL A 53 1.20 -11.04 12.14
N THR A 54 1.28 -11.60 10.93
CA THR A 54 0.20 -12.37 10.30
C THR A 54 0.30 -13.88 10.53
N GLY A 55 1.45 -14.37 11.01
CA GLY A 55 1.67 -15.79 11.21
C GLY A 55 3.06 -16.13 11.74
N VAL A 56 3.66 -17.18 11.19
CA VAL A 56 5.02 -17.66 11.53
C VAL A 56 5.98 -17.35 10.40
N LEU A 57 7.29 -17.33 10.70
CA LEU A 57 8.33 -17.14 9.70
C LEU A 57 8.44 -18.34 8.76
N HIS A 58 8.92 -18.10 7.55
CA HIS A 58 9.22 -19.09 6.53
C HIS A 58 10.66 -18.98 6.01
N VAL A 59 11.08 -19.89 5.14
CA VAL A 59 12.47 -19.96 4.64
C VAL A 59 12.94 -18.64 3.99
N GLY A 60 12.04 -17.88 3.36
CA GLY A 60 12.38 -16.54 2.82
C GLY A 60 12.87 -15.57 3.90
N HIS A 61 12.25 -15.58 5.08
CA HIS A 61 12.73 -14.81 6.22
C HIS A 61 14.10 -15.31 6.72
N ALA A 62 14.33 -16.63 6.73
CA ALA A 62 15.60 -17.20 7.12
C ALA A 62 16.72 -16.73 6.17
N LEU A 63 16.49 -16.75 4.84
CA LEU A 63 17.44 -16.24 3.85
C LEU A 63 17.79 -14.77 4.11
N ASN A 64 16.79 -13.92 4.22
CA ASN A 64 16.97 -12.48 4.45
C ASN A 64 17.75 -12.20 5.74
N ASN A 65 17.35 -12.82 6.83
CA ASN A 65 17.98 -12.59 8.14
C ASN A 65 19.39 -13.18 8.23
N THR A 66 19.67 -14.31 7.56
CA THR A 66 21.03 -14.89 7.52
C THR A 66 22.00 -13.95 6.82
N MET A 67 21.59 -13.29 5.72
CA MET A 67 22.45 -12.31 5.04
C MET A 67 22.80 -11.13 5.96
N GLN A 68 21.82 -10.60 6.67
CA GLN A 68 22.01 -9.51 7.63
C GLN A 68 22.89 -9.95 8.81
N ASP A 69 22.68 -11.15 9.33
CA ASP A 69 23.43 -11.70 10.44
C ASP A 69 24.93 -11.88 10.11
N ILE A 70 25.24 -12.36 8.91
CA ILE A 70 26.63 -12.49 8.43
C ILE A 70 27.33 -11.13 8.44
N LEU A 71 26.70 -10.09 7.89
CA LEU A 71 27.26 -8.74 7.85
C LEU A 71 27.42 -8.16 9.26
N THR A 72 26.42 -8.32 10.09
CA THR A 72 26.42 -7.82 11.48
C THR A 72 27.52 -8.49 12.30
N ARG A 73 27.66 -9.82 12.22
CA ARG A 73 28.73 -10.56 12.92
C ARG A 73 30.10 -10.18 12.40
N TYR A 74 30.27 -10.00 11.09
CA TYR A 74 31.55 -9.56 10.50
C TYR A 74 31.99 -8.22 11.08
N HIS A 75 31.14 -7.20 11.07
CA HIS A 75 31.44 -5.87 11.59
C HIS A 75 31.68 -5.88 13.11
N ARG A 76 30.92 -6.70 13.84
CA ARG A 76 31.16 -6.89 15.28
C ARG A 76 32.54 -7.52 15.55
N MET A 77 32.98 -8.48 14.72
CA MET A 77 34.33 -9.07 14.81
C MET A 77 35.43 -8.08 14.42
N CYS A 78 35.16 -7.12 13.52
CA CYS A 78 36.08 -6.02 13.21
C CYS A 78 36.19 -5.01 14.34
N GLY A 79 35.33 -5.06 15.36
CA GLY A 79 35.33 -4.16 16.50
C GLY A 79 34.55 -2.86 16.28
N ASP A 80 33.73 -2.78 15.24
CA ASP A 80 32.88 -1.63 14.95
C ASP A 80 31.77 -1.49 16.00
N ASN A 81 31.23 -0.28 16.15
CA ASN A 81 29.98 -0.05 16.85
C ASN A 81 28.84 -0.63 15.98
N THR A 82 28.35 -1.81 16.34
CA THR A 82 27.43 -2.57 15.48
C THR A 82 26.05 -2.63 16.11
N LEU A 83 25.03 -2.21 15.34
CA LEU A 83 23.62 -2.28 15.71
C LEU A 83 22.82 -3.01 14.62
N TRP A 84 22.09 -4.05 15.00
CA TRP A 84 21.03 -4.64 14.19
C TRP A 84 19.73 -4.54 14.97
N VAL A 85 18.83 -3.64 14.50
CA VAL A 85 17.55 -3.35 15.17
C VAL A 85 16.53 -4.41 14.79
N PRO A 86 16.01 -5.21 15.73
CA PRO A 86 14.90 -6.13 15.50
C PRO A 86 13.55 -5.43 15.61
N GLY A 87 12.51 -6.04 15.04
CA GLY A 87 11.16 -5.60 15.25
C GLY A 87 10.14 -6.31 14.36
N THR A 88 8.87 -5.91 14.51
CA THR A 88 7.72 -6.47 13.78
C THR A 88 6.82 -5.38 13.23
N ASP A 89 6.12 -5.67 12.14
CA ASP A 89 5.16 -4.77 11.52
C ASP A 89 3.73 -5.15 11.89
N HIS A 90 2.89 -4.13 12.16
CA HIS A 90 1.47 -4.31 12.47
C HIS A 90 0.64 -4.80 11.28
N ALA A 91 1.12 -4.56 10.04
CA ALA A 91 0.56 -5.07 8.79
C ALA A 91 -0.96 -4.88 8.66
N GLY A 92 -1.41 -3.63 8.73
CA GLY A 92 -2.81 -3.19 8.81
C GLY A 92 -3.87 -4.11 8.20
N ILE A 93 -4.05 -4.08 6.87
CA ILE A 93 -5.05 -4.90 6.16
C ILE A 93 -4.81 -6.40 6.37
N ALA A 94 -3.54 -6.83 6.36
CA ALA A 94 -3.22 -8.26 6.42
C ALA A 94 -3.57 -8.86 7.78
N THR A 95 -3.18 -8.22 8.87
CA THR A 95 -3.47 -8.66 10.25
C THR A 95 -4.97 -8.58 10.54
N GLN A 96 -5.63 -7.49 10.13
CA GLN A 96 -7.07 -7.37 10.25
C GLN A 96 -7.80 -8.53 9.56
N ASN A 97 -7.44 -8.85 8.31
CA ASN A 97 -8.05 -9.95 7.56
C ASN A 97 -7.87 -11.31 8.23
N VAL A 98 -6.74 -11.55 8.90
CA VAL A 98 -6.52 -12.80 9.64
C VAL A 98 -7.48 -12.89 10.83
N VAL A 99 -7.61 -11.84 11.62
CA VAL A 99 -8.50 -11.80 12.79
C VAL A 99 -9.98 -11.83 12.35
N GLU A 100 -10.35 -11.17 11.24
CA GLU A 100 -11.70 -11.29 10.66
C GLU A 100 -12.05 -12.72 10.25
N ARG A 101 -11.08 -13.49 9.69
CA ARG A 101 -11.31 -14.92 9.38
C ARG A 101 -11.52 -15.76 10.63
N GLN A 102 -10.83 -15.46 11.73
CA GLN A 102 -11.07 -16.14 13.01
C GLN A 102 -12.48 -15.85 13.51
N LEU A 103 -12.92 -14.59 13.50
CA LEU A 103 -14.28 -14.20 13.86
C LEU A 103 -15.34 -14.87 12.97
N ALA A 104 -15.08 -14.96 11.66
CA ALA A 104 -15.98 -15.67 10.74
C ALA A 104 -16.10 -17.17 11.08
N GLY A 105 -15.03 -17.79 11.55
CA GLY A 105 -15.06 -19.16 12.09
C GLY A 105 -15.93 -19.31 13.35
N GLU A 106 -16.11 -18.22 14.12
CA GLU A 106 -17.03 -18.12 15.25
C GLU A 106 -18.47 -17.72 14.83
N GLY A 107 -18.72 -17.53 13.53
CA GLY A 107 -20.01 -17.05 13.01
C GLY A 107 -20.26 -15.54 13.24
N LYS A 108 -19.21 -14.75 13.46
CA LYS A 108 -19.30 -13.30 13.74
C LYS A 108 -18.51 -12.49 12.71
N SER A 109 -18.93 -11.25 12.53
CA SER A 109 -18.17 -10.21 11.83
C SER A 109 -17.57 -9.19 12.81
N ARG A 110 -16.63 -8.37 12.35
CA ARG A 110 -16.11 -7.25 13.15
C ARG A 110 -17.21 -6.27 13.59
N HIS A 111 -18.26 -6.10 12.77
CA HIS A 111 -19.37 -5.20 13.08
C HIS A 111 -20.25 -5.73 14.21
N ASP A 112 -20.34 -7.05 14.39
CA ASP A 112 -21.11 -7.65 15.48
C ASP A 112 -20.43 -7.47 16.84
N VAL A 113 -19.10 -7.42 16.87
CA VAL A 113 -18.33 -7.26 18.11
C VAL A 113 -18.02 -5.77 18.42
N GLY A 114 -18.05 -4.91 17.43
CA GLY A 114 -17.70 -3.49 17.56
C GLY A 114 -16.19 -3.22 17.50
N ARG A 115 -15.84 -1.92 17.28
CA ARG A 115 -14.45 -1.51 16.99
C ARG A 115 -13.50 -1.82 18.14
N ASP A 116 -13.85 -1.45 19.37
CA ASP A 116 -12.94 -1.57 20.51
C ASP A 116 -12.63 -3.04 20.84
N ALA A 117 -13.65 -3.89 20.90
CA ALA A 117 -13.47 -5.32 21.13
C ALA A 117 -12.71 -6.02 19.98
N PHE A 118 -12.91 -5.56 18.76
CA PHE A 118 -12.15 -6.06 17.61
C PHE A 118 -10.66 -5.68 17.72
N ILE A 119 -10.36 -4.43 18.04
CA ILE A 119 -8.99 -3.93 18.22
C ILE A 119 -8.28 -4.68 19.35
N GLU A 120 -8.97 -4.95 20.47
CA GLU A 120 -8.36 -5.74 21.55
C GLU A 120 -8.00 -7.15 21.10
N ARG A 121 -8.85 -7.82 20.32
CA ARG A 121 -8.52 -9.14 19.73
C ARG A 121 -7.30 -9.08 18.79
N VAL A 122 -7.14 -7.98 18.03
CA VAL A 122 -5.96 -7.81 17.19
C VAL A 122 -4.71 -7.62 18.05
N TRP A 123 -4.79 -6.90 19.17
CA TRP A 123 -3.69 -6.78 20.13
C TRP A 123 -3.33 -8.13 20.78
N GLU A 124 -4.31 -8.96 21.12
CA GLU A 124 -4.08 -10.34 21.61
C GLU A 124 -3.34 -11.17 20.57
N TRP A 125 -3.82 -11.16 19.33
CA TRP A 125 -3.15 -11.80 18.20
C TRP A 125 -1.70 -11.32 18.03
N ARG A 126 -1.46 -10.01 18.08
CA ARG A 126 -0.12 -9.42 18.00
C ARG A 126 0.79 -9.92 19.13
N ARG A 127 0.30 -9.95 20.36
CA ARG A 127 1.09 -10.46 21.51
C ARG A 127 1.53 -11.91 21.29
N GLU A 128 0.64 -12.74 20.82
CA GLU A 128 0.92 -14.16 20.55
C GLU A 128 1.90 -14.32 19.37
N LYS A 129 1.58 -13.75 18.22
CA LYS A 129 2.35 -13.98 16.98
C LYS A 129 3.66 -13.20 16.94
N GLY A 130 3.70 -11.99 17.48
CA GLY A 130 4.94 -11.22 17.63
C GLY A 130 5.94 -11.96 18.50
N GLY A 131 5.53 -12.48 19.65
CA GLY A 131 6.39 -13.31 20.50
C GLY A 131 6.90 -14.56 19.79
N THR A 132 6.04 -15.22 19.00
CA THR A 132 6.44 -16.40 18.21
C THR A 132 7.51 -16.03 17.17
N ILE A 133 7.32 -14.93 16.43
CA ILE A 133 8.26 -14.42 15.43
C ILE A 133 9.62 -14.13 16.05
N ILE A 134 9.66 -13.38 17.14
CA ILE A 134 10.89 -13.03 17.85
C ILE A 134 11.63 -14.29 18.34
N ASN A 135 10.91 -15.25 18.91
CA ASN A 135 11.49 -16.52 19.33
C ASN A 135 12.06 -17.32 18.15
N GLN A 136 11.40 -17.31 16.98
CA GLN A 136 11.92 -17.95 15.78
C GLN A 136 13.20 -17.28 15.27
N LEU A 137 13.29 -15.95 15.30
CA LEU A 137 14.50 -15.21 14.95
C LEU A 137 15.65 -15.52 15.91
N LYS A 138 15.39 -15.55 17.22
CA LYS A 138 16.36 -15.96 18.23
C LYS A 138 16.88 -17.38 17.97
N ARG A 139 15.98 -18.34 17.73
CA ARG A 139 16.34 -19.73 17.42
C ARG A 139 17.09 -19.89 16.10
N LEU A 140 16.84 -19.02 15.11
CA LEU A 140 17.63 -18.96 13.89
C LEU A 140 19.07 -18.47 14.15
N GLY A 141 19.34 -17.93 15.34
CA GLY A 141 20.63 -17.40 15.76
C GLY A 141 20.87 -15.96 15.33
N CYS A 142 19.82 -15.22 14.97
CA CYS A 142 19.96 -13.81 14.59
C CYS A 142 20.59 -12.98 15.72
N SER A 143 21.70 -12.31 15.42
CA SER A 143 22.46 -11.51 16.41
C SER A 143 21.94 -10.06 16.51
N CYS A 144 20.62 -9.91 16.61
CA CYS A 144 19.98 -8.61 16.83
C CYS A 144 20.23 -8.08 18.25
N ASP A 145 20.18 -6.77 18.41
CA ASP A 145 20.09 -6.15 19.73
C ASP A 145 18.66 -6.26 20.27
N TRP A 146 18.37 -7.34 20.98
CA TRP A 146 17.03 -7.66 21.48
C TRP A 146 16.50 -6.67 22.52
N SER A 147 17.37 -5.89 23.15
CA SER A 147 16.97 -4.82 24.08
C SER A 147 16.31 -3.63 23.36
N ARG A 148 16.48 -3.54 22.04
CA ARG A 148 15.94 -2.50 21.17
C ARG A 148 14.87 -3.01 20.21
N GLU A 149 14.16 -4.08 20.60
CA GLU A 149 13.00 -4.56 19.82
C GLU A 149 11.96 -3.45 19.64
N ARG A 150 11.50 -3.27 18.41
CA ARG A 150 10.49 -2.27 18.06
C ARG A 150 9.26 -2.90 17.41
N PHE A 151 8.16 -2.20 17.50
CA PHE A 151 6.92 -2.54 16.82
C PHE A 151 6.37 -1.28 16.15
N THR A 152 5.94 -1.39 14.90
CA THR A 152 5.51 -0.20 14.11
C THR A 152 4.36 0.59 14.74
N MET A 153 3.65 0.04 15.73
CA MET A 153 2.62 0.74 16.51
C MET A 153 2.99 0.90 17.99
N ASP A 154 4.28 0.80 18.37
CA ASP A 154 4.70 1.18 19.72
C ASP A 154 4.55 2.71 19.92
N GLU A 155 4.63 3.17 21.16
CA GLU A 155 4.38 4.56 21.52
C GLU A 155 5.31 5.53 20.78
N GLY A 156 6.62 5.25 20.74
CA GLY A 156 7.60 6.12 20.08
C GLY A 156 7.41 6.18 18.57
N LEU A 157 7.14 5.02 17.92
CA LEU A 157 6.85 5.02 16.49
C LEU A 157 5.51 5.68 16.16
N SER A 158 4.50 5.51 17.02
CA SER A 158 3.21 6.20 16.87
C SER A 158 3.36 7.72 16.98
N GLN A 159 4.22 8.22 17.87
CA GLN A 159 4.57 9.63 17.95
C GLN A 159 5.26 10.12 16.67
N ALA A 160 6.23 9.36 16.16
CA ALA A 160 6.90 9.68 14.90
C ALA A 160 5.94 9.75 13.71
N VAL A 161 4.99 8.82 13.63
CA VAL A 161 3.94 8.81 12.59
C VAL A 161 3.08 10.06 12.65
N ARG A 162 2.64 10.46 13.84
CA ARG A 162 1.85 11.70 14.02
C ARG A 162 2.67 12.94 13.62
N GLU A 163 3.92 13.01 14.04
CA GLU A 163 4.81 14.12 13.73
C GLU A 163 5.01 14.27 12.22
N VAL A 164 5.30 13.16 11.52
CA VAL A 164 5.45 13.14 10.06
C VAL A 164 4.17 13.59 9.37
N PHE A 165 3.02 13.05 9.75
CA PHE A 165 1.74 13.41 9.15
C PHE A 165 1.45 14.91 9.29
N VAL A 166 1.60 15.44 10.50
CA VAL A 166 1.30 16.85 10.79
C VAL A 166 2.26 17.80 10.07
N ARG A 167 3.56 17.47 9.99
CA ARG A 167 4.53 18.28 9.24
C ARG A 167 4.21 18.30 7.76
N LEU A 168 4.04 17.14 7.13
CA LEU A 168 3.70 17.06 5.71
C LEU A 168 2.37 17.78 5.39
N TYR A 169 1.40 17.73 6.30
CA TYR A 169 0.15 18.48 6.14
C TYR A 169 0.39 20.01 6.21
N LYS A 170 1.17 20.48 7.18
CA LYS A 170 1.52 21.91 7.32
C LYS A 170 2.36 22.42 6.15
N GLU A 171 3.15 21.55 5.52
CA GLU A 171 3.93 21.84 4.30
C GLU A 171 3.07 21.78 3.01
N GLY A 172 1.79 21.35 3.12
CA GLY A 172 0.90 21.21 1.96
C GLY A 172 1.17 19.96 1.12
N LEU A 173 2.01 19.02 1.60
CA LEU A 173 2.30 17.76 0.93
C LEU A 173 1.26 16.67 1.28
N ILE A 174 0.56 16.77 2.42
CA ILE A 174 -0.62 15.94 2.69
C ILE A 174 -1.87 16.76 2.48
N TYR A 175 -2.82 16.19 1.76
CA TYR A 175 -4.12 16.82 1.48
C TYR A 175 -5.25 15.78 1.49
N LYS A 176 -6.48 16.25 1.69
CA LYS A 176 -7.69 15.44 1.55
C LYS A 176 -8.42 15.85 0.28
N GLY A 177 -8.69 14.91 -0.60
CA GLY A 177 -9.28 15.21 -1.90
C GLY A 177 -10.17 14.07 -2.42
N ASP A 178 -11.16 14.44 -3.24
CA ASP A 178 -11.97 13.47 -3.98
C ASP A 178 -11.23 13.10 -5.27
N TYR A 179 -10.75 11.85 -5.30
CA TYR A 179 -9.97 11.34 -6.42
C TYR A 179 -10.36 9.89 -6.72
N ILE A 180 -10.03 9.41 -7.91
CA ILE A 180 -10.27 8.02 -8.25
C ILE A 180 -9.22 7.12 -7.61
N VAL A 181 -9.66 6.11 -6.87
CA VAL A 181 -8.83 5.15 -6.17
C VAL A 181 -9.19 3.71 -6.55
N ASN A 182 -8.28 2.79 -6.33
CA ASN A 182 -8.61 1.36 -6.36
C ASN A 182 -9.36 1.01 -5.07
N TRP A 183 -10.60 0.57 -5.21
CA TRP A 183 -11.42 0.17 -4.08
C TRP A 183 -11.59 -1.34 -4.02
N CYS A 184 -11.36 -1.94 -2.87
CA CYS A 184 -11.66 -3.35 -2.66
C CYS A 184 -13.07 -3.53 -2.07
N PRO A 185 -14.05 -4.05 -2.82
CA PRO A 185 -15.44 -4.15 -2.33
C PRO A 185 -15.64 -5.23 -1.26
N ARG A 186 -14.67 -6.13 -1.06
CA ARG A 186 -14.69 -7.11 0.03
C ARG A 186 -14.04 -6.56 1.30
N CYS A 187 -12.87 -5.94 1.19
CA CYS A 187 -12.17 -5.36 2.34
C CYS A 187 -12.78 -4.02 2.76
N LEU A 188 -13.59 -3.39 1.90
CA LEU A 188 -14.25 -2.09 2.07
C LEU A 188 -13.22 -1.00 2.39
N THR A 189 -12.17 -0.93 1.56
CA THR A 189 -11.08 0.04 1.73
C THR A 189 -10.43 0.40 0.40
N ALA A 190 -9.89 1.62 0.34
CA ALA A 190 -9.01 2.05 -0.73
C ALA A 190 -7.69 1.28 -0.67
N LEU A 191 -7.07 1.10 -1.83
CA LEU A 191 -5.77 0.49 -2.05
C LEU A 191 -4.89 1.46 -2.83
N ALA A 192 -3.59 1.49 -2.54
CA ALA A 192 -2.61 2.13 -3.39
C ALA A 192 -2.38 1.30 -4.67
N ASP A 193 -1.77 1.89 -5.69
CA ASP A 193 -1.58 1.21 -6.99
C ASP A 193 -0.75 -0.06 -6.90
N ASP A 194 0.25 -0.02 -6.05
CA ASP A 194 1.15 -1.13 -5.75
C ASP A 194 0.49 -2.25 -4.90
N GLU A 195 -0.69 -2.03 -4.32
CA GLU A 195 -1.50 -3.05 -3.61
C GLU A 195 -2.49 -3.79 -4.53
N VAL A 196 -2.39 -3.59 -5.85
CA VAL A 196 -3.24 -4.24 -6.86
C VAL A 196 -2.43 -5.16 -7.75
N ASP A 197 -2.67 -6.45 -7.63
CA ASP A 197 -2.10 -7.46 -8.53
C ASP A 197 -2.86 -7.47 -9.85
N HIS A 198 -2.15 -7.54 -10.96
CA HIS A 198 -2.74 -7.59 -12.30
C HIS A 198 -2.62 -9.00 -12.87
N GLU A 199 -3.73 -9.73 -12.87
CA GLU A 199 -3.77 -11.12 -13.33
C GLU A 199 -4.31 -11.21 -14.77
N PRO A 200 -3.63 -11.93 -15.68
CA PRO A 200 -4.14 -12.18 -17.02
C PRO A 200 -5.50 -12.89 -16.98
N SER A 201 -6.48 -12.35 -17.68
CA SER A 201 -7.84 -12.89 -17.74
C SER A 201 -8.34 -12.97 -19.18
N GLN A 202 -9.09 -14.02 -19.47
CA GLN A 202 -9.84 -14.15 -20.72
C GLN A 202 -11.14 -13.37 -20.58
N GLY A 203 -11.13 -12.13 -21.03
CA GLY A 203 -12.30 -11.24 -20.99
C GLY A 203 -13.02 -11.15 -22.34
N LYS A 204 -13.98 -10.24 -22.37
CA LYS A 204 -14.76 -9.91 -23.57
C LYS A 204 -14.70 -8.40 -23.78
N LEU A 205 -14.67 -7.98 -25.04
CA LEU A 205 -14.83 -6.60 -25.49
C LEU A 205 -16.19 -6.46 -26.12
N TYR A 206 -17.02 -5.59 -25.57
CA TYR A 206 -18.41 -5.35 -25.99
C TYR A 206 -18.45 -4.08 -26.83
N HIS A 207 -18.92 -4.15 -28.06
CA HIS A 207 -19.11 -3.00 -28.94
C HIS A 207 -20.56 -2.53 -28.85
N LEU A 208 -20.74 -1.30 -28.36
CA LEU A 208 -22.05 -0.74 -28.02
C LEU A 208 -22.34 0.47 -28.89
N ARG A 209 -23.58 0.56 -29.36
CA ARG A 209 -24.12 1.58 -30.25
C ARG A 209 -24.75 2.72 -29.44
N TYR A 210 -24.24 3.94 -29.63
CA TYR A 210 -24.74 5.17 -28.99
C TYR A 210 -25.33 6.06 -30.10
N PRO A 211 -26.67 6.13 -30.27
CA PRO A 211 -27.33 6.92 -31.32
C PRO A 211 -27.09 8.43 -31.16
N LEU A 212 -26.91 9.14 -32.26
CA LEU A 212 -26.83 10.60 -32.26
C LEU A 212 -28.20 11.23 -31.99
N VAL A 213 -28.25 12.22 -31.10
CA VAL A 213 -29.48 12.96 -30.80
C VAL A 213 -29.84 13.87 -31.98
N GLY A 214 -31.08 13.79 -32.45
CA GLY A 214 -31.60 14.67 -33.48
C GLY A 214 -31.05 14.48 -34.89
N GLY A 215 -30.30 13.38 -35.15
CA GLY A 215 -29.67 13.07 -36.43
C GLY A 215 -29.77 11.61 -36.83
N SER A 216 -29.37 11.31 -38.07
CA SER A 216 -29.08 9.95 -38.52
C SER A 216 -27.62 9.62 -38.25
N GLY A 217 -27.35 8.53 -37.51
CA GLY A 217 -26.01 8.03 -37.23
C GLY A 217 -25.82 7.64 -35.77
N GLU A 218 -24.66 7.10 -35.50
CA GLU A 218 -24.33 6.54 -34.19
C GLU A 218 -22.82 6.60 -33.97
N LEU A 219 -22.38 6.57 -32.68
CA LEU A 219 -21.05 6.24 -32.31
C LEU A 219 -21.03 4.81 -31.75
N VAL A 220 -20.04 4.03 -32.14
CA VAL A 220 -19.83 2.70 -31.57
C VAL A 220 -18.64 2.77 -30.61
N VAL A 221 -18.88 2.49 -29.34
CA VAL A 221 -17.85 2.43 -28.30
C VAL A 221 -17.51 0.99 -27.96
N ALA A 222 -16.30 0.71 -27.49
CA ALA A 222 -15.87 -0.62 -27.07
C ALA A 222 -15.49 -0.62 -25.59
N THR A 223 -15.95 -1.61 -24.81
CA THR A 223 -15.67 -1.70 -23.38
C THR A 223 -15.58 -3.13 -22.90
N THR A 224 -14.70 -3.38 -21.91
CA THR A 224 -14.66 -4.65 -21.17
C THR A 224 -15.62 -4.66 -19.97
N ARG A 225 -16.21 -3.50 -19.63
CA ARG A 225 -17.03 -3.28 -18.44
C ARG A 225 -18.39 -2.62 -18.79
N PRO A 226 -19.28 -3.34 -19.48
CA PRO A 226 -20.56 -2.75 -19.92
C PRO A 226 -21.45 -2.28 -18.76
N GLU A 227 -21.32 -2.83 -17.55
CA GLU A 227 -22.07 -2.38 -16.37
C GLU A 227 -21.75 -0.93 -15.96
N THR A 228 -20.55 -0.43 -16.25
CA THR A 228 -20.17 0.94 -15.91
C THR A 228 -20.75 1.97 -16.87
N MET A 229 -21.25 1.56 -18.06
CA MET A 229 -21.87 2.46 -19.02
C MET A 229 -23.03 3.28 -18.44
N LEU A 230 -23.71 2.72 -17.44
CA LEU A 230 -24.78 3.45 -16.74
C LEU A 230 -24.29 4.75 -16.08
N GLY A 231 -22.99 4.86 -15.84
CA GLY A 231 -22.32 6.03 -15.28
C GLY A 231 -21.63 6.93 -16.32
N ASP A 232 -21.77 6.63 -17.62
CA ASP A 232 -21.14 7.45 -18.66
C ASP A 232 -21.66 8.88 -18.65
N THR A 233 -20.74 9.83 -18.84
CA THR A 233 -21.06 11.26 -18.88
C THR A 233 -20.48 11.95 -20.11
N GLY A 234 -19.80 11.20 -20.98
CA GLY A 234 -19.31 11.66 -22.27
C GLY A 234 -18.88 10.51 -23.17
N VAL A 235 -18.64 10.84 -24.43
CA VAL A 235 -17.89 10.01 -25.39
C VAL A 235 -16.73 10.84 -25.90
N ALA A 236 -15.50 10.34 -25.79
CA ALA A 236 -14.32 11.01 -26.29
C ALA A 236 -13.88 10.43 -27.64
N VAL A 237 -13.41 11.30 -28.54
CA VAL A 237 -12.82 10.95 -29.83
C VAL A 237 -11.55 11.77 -30.05
N HIS A 238 -10.59 11.27 -30.80
CA HIS A 238 -9.37 12.02 -31.07
C HIS A 238 -9.66 13.20 -32.00
N PRO A 239 -9.09 14.42 -31.75
CA PRO A 239 -9.36 15.59 -32.58
C PRO A 239 -8.94 15.42 -34.04
N ASP A 240 -7.89 14.65 -34.31
CA ASP A 240 -7.34 14.42 -35.65
C ASP A 240 -7.95 13.18 -36.34
N ASP A 241 -8.93 12.51 -35.73
CA ASP A 241 -9.56 11.35 -36.35
C ASP A 241 -10.56 11.78 -37.42
N PRO A 242 -10.29 11.48 -38.70
CA PRO A 242 -11.16 11.92 -39.80
C PRO A 242 -12.57 11.29 -39.76
N ARG A 243 -12.74 10.17 -39.06
CA ARG A 243 -14.04 9.48 -38.91
C ARG A 243 -15.03 10.31 -38.08
N TYR A 244 -14.51 11.17 -37.20
CA TYR A 244 -15.31 11.93 -36.23
C TYR A 244 -15.27 13.43 -36.46
N THR A 245 -14.82 13.87 -37.62
CA THR A 245 -14.82 15.31 -37.99
C THR A 245 -16.22 15.91 -37.83
N GLY A 246 -16.32 17.04 -37.10
CA GLY A 246 -17.57 17.73 -36.83
C GLY A 246 -18.48 17.09 -35.77
N MET A 247 -17.96 16.14 -34.98
CA MET A 247 -18.69 15.54 -33.85
C MET A 247 -18.59 16.33 -32.54
N ALA A 248 -17.68 17.30 -32.45
CA ALA A 248 -17.53 18.14 -31.25
C ALA A 248 -18.86 18.82 -30.87
N GLY A 249 -19.24 18.71 -29.61
CA GLY A 249 -20.46 19.32 -29.07
C GLY A 249 -21.75 18.64 -29.47
N LYS A 250 -21.73 17.60 -30.32
CA LYS A 250 -22.89 16.75 -30.53
C LYS A 250 -23.21 15.94 -29.29
N GLN A 251 -24.46 15.46 -29.22
CA GLN A 251 -24.94 14.63 -28.14
C GLN A 251 -25.28 13.23 -28.66
N VAL A 252 -25.04 12.23 -27.85
CA VAL A 252 -25.49 10.85 -28.08
C VAL A 252 -26.45 10.42 -26.99
N GLU A 253 -27.39 9.55 -27.36
CA GLU A 253 -28.27 8.87 -26.40
C GLU A 253 -27.46 7.79 -25.67
N LEU A 254 -27.50 7.79 -24.34
CA LEU A 254 -26.91 6.72 -23.53
C LEU A 254 -27.94 5.58 -23.43
N PRO A 255 -27.69 4.42 -24.07
CA PRO A 255 -28.64 3.32 -24.10
C PRO A 255 -29.14 2.91 -22.72
N LEU A 256 -30.37 2.44 -22.61
CA LEU A 256 -31.01 1.93 -21.40
C LEU A 256 -31.27 2.96 -20.29
N THR A 257 -30.80 4.20 -20.40
CA THR A 257 -30.87 5.20 -19.31
C THR A 257 -31.83 6.36 -19.59
N GLY A 258 -32.16 6.64 -20.84
CA GLY A 258 -32.91 7.83 -21.26
C GLY A 258 -32.13 9.15 -21.12
N ARG A 259 -30.83 9.10 -20.80
CA ARG A 259 -29.96 10.27 -20.74
C ARG A 259 -29.27 10.54 -22.07
N THR A 260 -28.86 11.79 -22.26
CA THR A 260 -27.98 12.20 -23.35
C THR A 260 -26.66 12.67 -22.79
N ILE A 261 -25.54 12.40 -23.49
CA ILE A 261 -24.19 12.75 -23.09
C ILE A 261 -23.43 13.41 -24.25
N PRO A 262 -22.53 14.37 -23.99
CA PRO A 262 -21.78 15.08 -25.02
C PRO A 262 -20.69 14.23 -25.64
N VAL A 263 -20.34 14.55 -26.90
CA VAL A 263 -19.12 14.11 -27.56
C VAL A 263 -18.05 15.17 -27.35
N VAL A 264 -16.86 14.77 -26.85
CA VAL A 264 -15.71 15.63 -26.58
C VAL A 264 -14.50 15.19 -27.39
N PHE A 265 -13.61 16.12 -27.71
CA PHE A 265 -12.35 15.82 -28.37
C PHE A 265 -11.22 15.76 -27.35
N ASP A 266 -10.49 14.64 -27.31
CA ASP A 266 -9.38 14.43 -26.36
C ASP A 266 -8.25 13.64 -27.01
N GLU A 267 -7.03 14.15 -26.90
CA GLU A 267 -5.81 13.56 -27.48
C GLU A 267 -5.42 12.21 -26.81
N HIS A 268 -5.99 11.90 -25.65
CA HIS A 268 -5.77 10.61 -24.97
C HIS A 268 -6.35 9.42 -25.75
N VAL A 269 -7.35 9.66 -26.60
CA VAL A 269 -8.03 8.60 -27.35
C VAL A 269 -7.12 8.04 -28.45
N GLN A 270 -6.89 6.74 -28.43
CA GLN A 270 -6.11 6.05 -29.45
C GLN A 270 -6.98 5.77 -30.68
N MET A 271 -6.65 6.38 -31.83
CA MET A 271 -7.41 6.24 -33.08
C MET A 271 -7.51 4.80 -33.59
N ASP A 272 -6.48 4.00 -33.37
CA ASP A 272 -6.35 2.64 -33.88
C ASP A 272 -6.85 1.56 -32.90
N PHE A 273 -7.28 1.97 -31.70
CA PHE A 273 -7.83 1.03 -30.71
C PHE A 273 -9.36 0.99 -30.78
N GLY A 274 -9.91 -0.23 -30.85
CA GLY A 274 -11.33 -0.47 -30.89
C GLY A 274 -12.02 0.24 -32.08
N THR A 275 -12.88 1.21 -31.76
CA THR A 275 -13.58 2.03 -32.75
C THR A 275 -13.00 3.43 -32.91
N GLY A 276 -12.02 3.81 -32.07
CA GLY A 276 -11.55 5.20 -31.96
C GLY A 276 -12.52 6.13 -31.22
N ALA A 277 -13.60 5.60 -30.69
CA ALA A 277 -14.53 6.32 -29.81
C ALA A 277 -14.51 5.66 -28.42
N LEU A 278 -14.18 6.43 -27.39
CA LEU A 278 -14.06 6.00 -26.02
C LEU A 278 -15.27 6.49 -25.20
N LYS A 279 -15.99 5.57 -24.56
CA LYS A 279 -16.98 5.95 -23.54
C LYS A 279 -16.24 6.53 -22.32
N VAL A 280 -16.75 7.58 -21.73
CA VAL A 280 -16.11 8.24 -20.58
C VAL A 280 -16.99 8.09 -19.33
N THR A 281 -16.47 7.29 -18.38
CA THR A 281 -17.09 7.02 -17.07
C THR A 281 -16.19 7.52 -15.94
N PRO A 282 -16.14 8.82 -15.67
CA PRO A 282 -15.11 9.42 -14.79
C PRO A 282 -15.07 8.86 -13.38
N SER A 283 -16.18 8.31 -12.87
CA SER A 283 -16.24 7.72 -11.53
C SER A 283 -15.79 6.26 -11.45
N HIS A 284 -15.48 5.60 -12.59
CA HIS A 284 -15.20 4.16 -12.64
C HIS A 284 -14.00 3.74 -13.50
N ASP A 285 -13.27 4.72 -14.04
CA ASP A 285 -12.03 4.50 -14.79
C ASP A 285 -11.10 5.68 -14.59
N ARG A 286 -9.78 5.43 -14.47
CA ARG A 286 -8.79 6.47 -14.16
C ARG A 286 -8.52 7.41 -15.33
N ASP A 287 -8.40 6.85 -16.52
CA ASP A 287 -8.15 7.66 -17.71
C ASP A 287 -9.40 8.47 -18.04
N ASP A 288 -10.58 7.87 -17.88
CA ASP A 288 -11.86 8.56 -18.00
C ASP A 288 -12.03 9.68 -16.96
N TYR A 289 -11.48 9.50 -15.74
CA TYR A 289 -11.50 10.54 -14.70
C TYR A 289 -10.70 11.77 -15.13
N GLU A 290 -9.50 11.60 -15.70
CA GLU A 290 -8.70 12.70 -16.20
C GLU A 290 -9.34 13.39 -17.41
N ILE A 291 -9.93 12.62 -18.35
CA ILE A 291 -10.73 13.17 -19.44
C ILE A 291 -11.92 13.97 -18.88
N GLY A 292 -12.63 13.39 -17.91
CA GLY A 292 -13.75 14.03 -17.24
C GLY A 292 -13.40 15.37 -16.60
N ARG A 293 -12.24 15.46 -15.95
CA ARG A 293 -11.73 16.71 -15.38
C ARG A 293 -11.40 17.74 -16.44
N ARG A 294 -10.68 17.36 -17.51
CA ARG A 294 -10.31 18.29 -18.60
C ARG A 294 -11.52 18.89 -19.29
N HIS A 295 -12.58 18.08 -19.45
CA HIS A 295 -13.80 18.48 -20.16
C HIS A 295 -14.95 18.86 -19.23
N ASN A 296 -14.71 18.94 -17.92
CA ASN A 296 -15.71 19.29 -16.90
C ASN A 296 -16.97 18.41 -16.98
N LEU A 297 -16.79 17.10 -17.22
CA LEU A 297 -17.87 16.11 -17.24
C LEU A 297 -18.34 15.76 -15.82
N ALA A 298 -19.59 15.40 -15.68
CA ALA A 298 -20.16 15.05 -14.39
C ALA A 298 -19.58 13.73 -13.84
N MET A 299 -19.37 13.66 -12.52
CA MET A 299 -18.99 12.44 -11.82
C MET A 299 -20.24 11.63 -11.46
N CYS A 300 -20.44 10.48 -12.10
CA CYS A 300 -21.60 9.62 -11.89
C CYS A 300 -21.19 8.23 -11.37
N LYS A 301 -21.08 8.10 -10.03
CA LYS A 301 -20.83 6.82 -9.36
C LYS A 301 -22.09 5.97 -9.37
N VAL A 302 -22.06 4.79 -10.01
CA VAL A 302 -23.21 3.88 -10.17
C VAL A 302 -23.14 2.61 -9.32
N MET A 303 -22.10 2.47 -8.50
CA MET A 303 -21.93 1.35 -7.57
C MET A 303 -21.72 1.89 -6.16
N ASP A 304 -22.16 1.11 -5.17
CA ASP A 304 -21.80 1.34 -3.76
C ASP A 304 -20.42 0.76 -3.43
N ASP A 305 -20.01 0.89 -2.17
CA ASP A 305 -18.69 0.42 -1.70
C ASP A 305 -18.57 -1.12 -1.66
N ARG A 306 -19.68 -1.86 -1.81
CA ARG A 306 -19.70 -3.33 -1.92
C ARG A 306 -19.68 -3.82 -3.37
N GLY A 307 -19.67 -2.91 -4.35
CA GLY A 307 -19.76 -3.23 -5.76
C GLY A 307 -21.18 -3.64 -6.19
N VAL A 308 -22.17 -3.21 -5.44
CA VAL A 308 -23.60 -3.35 -5.77
C VAL A 308 -24.06 -2.09 -6.48
N MET A 309 -24.83 -2.25 -7.54
CA MET A 309 -25.37 -1.13 -8.30
C MET A 309 -26.30 -0.28 -7.42
N ASN A 310 -26.06 1.04 -7.39
CA ASN A 310 -26.87 1.99 -6.60
C ASN A 310 -28.07 2.54 -7.39
N GLU A 311 -28.83 3.45 -6.78
CA GLU A 311 -30.02 4.05 -7.38
C GLU A 311 -29.76 4.78 -8.72
N LYS A 312 -28.55 5.29 -8.97
CA LYS A 312 -28.19 5.94 -10.24
C LYS A 312 -28.09 4.95 -11.40
N ALA A 313 -28.01 3.65 -11.11
CA ALA A 313 -28.08 2.59 -12.10
C ALA A 313 -29.51 2.29 -12.59
N GLY A 314 -30.53 3.00 -12.08
CA GLY A 314 -31.92 2.86 -12.49
C GLY A 314 -32.47 1.46 -12.23
N SER A 315 -32.99 0.80 -13.27
CA SER A 315 -33.62 -0.54 -13.15
C SER A 315 -32.63 -1.65 -12.72
N TYR A 316 -31.32 -1.38 -12.71
CA TYR A 316 -30.28 -2.32 -12.31
C TYR A 316 -29.85 -2.14 -10.85
N ALA A 317 -30.44 -1.19 -10.12
CA ALA A 317 -30.13 -0.97 -8.71
C ALA A 317 -30.35 -2.23 -7.87
N GLY A 318 -29.43 -2.49 -6.94
CA GLY A 318 -29.44 -3.67 -6.06
C GLY A 318 -28.78 -4.92 -6.64
N LEU A 319 -28.39 -4.93 -7.91
CA LEU A 319 -27.67 -6.05 -8.52
C LEU A 319 -26.18 -5.98 -8.19
N ASP A 320 -25.56 -7.14 -7.94
CA ASP A 320 -24.10 -7.26 -7.96
C ASP A 320 -23.57 -6.86 -9.35
N ARG A 321 -22.42 -6.21 -9.41
CA ARG A 321 -21.81 -5.69 -10.64
C ARG A 321 -21.67 -6.73 -11.76
N PHE A 322 -21.34 -7.98 -11.43
CA PHE A 322 -21.21 -9.05 -12.43
C PHE A 322 -22.57 -9.61 -12.89
N ALA A 323 -23.55 -9.63 -11.99
CA ALA A 323 -24.93 -9.94 -12.35
C ALA A 323 -25.50 -8.84 -13.25
N CYS A 324 -25.28 -7.57 -12.90
CA CYS A 324 -25.64 -6.42 -13.70
C CYS A 324 -25.00 -6.47 -15.10
N ARG A 325 -23.72 -6.79 -15.22
CA ARG A 325 -23.02 -6.96 -16.51
C ARG A 325 -23.77 -7.94 -17.42
N LYS A 326 -24.15 -9.10 -16.90
CA LYS A 326 -24.88 -10.11 -17.67
C LYS A 326 -26.25 -9.60 -18.14
N GLN A 327 -26.98 -8.93 -17.25
CA GLN A 327 -28.29 -8.38 -17.56
C GLN A 327 -28.22 -7.26 -18.60
N ILE A 328 -27.31 -6.31 -18.43
CA ILE A 328 -27.09 -5.20 -19.37
C ILE A 328 -26.76 -5.72 -20.77
N VAL A 329 -25.88 -6.70 -20.89
CA VAL A 329 -25.53 -7.28 -22.20
C VAL A 329 -26.76 -7.87 -22.90
N ALA A 330 -27.61 -8.62 -22.18
CA ALA A 330 -28.85 -9.19 -22.72
C ALA A 330 -29.84 -8.09 -23.13
N ASP A 331 -29.98 -7.03 -22.32
CA ASP A 331 -30.89 -5.92 -22.61
C ASP A 331 -30.41 -5.09 -23.83
N LEU A 332 -29.08 -4.85 -23.93
CA LEU A 332 -28.50 -4.17 -25.10
C LEU A 332 -28.66 -4.98 -26.38
N GLU A 333 -28.49 -6.31 -26.31
CA GLU A 333 -28.71 -7.20 -27.44
C GLU A 333 -30.19 -7.18 -27.90
N SER A 334 -31.13 -7.34 -26.96
CA SER A 334 -32.56 -7.36 -27.23
C SER A 334 -33.10 -6.07 -27.86
N ARG A 335 -32.45 -4.93 -27.55
CA ARG A 335 -32.82 -3.60 -28.08
C ARG A 335 -31.99 -3.15 -29.27
N GLY A 336 -31.05 -4.00 -29.76
CA GLY A 336 -30.23 -3.73 -30.93
C GLY A 336 -29.07 -2.75 -30.70
N TYR A 337 -28.71 -2.49 -29.46
CA TYR A 337 -27.57 -1.64 -29.11
C TYR A 337 -26.25 -2.41 -29.04
N LEU A 338 -26.26 -3.72 -28.95
CA LEU A 338 -25.04 -4.57 -29.01
C LEU A 338 -24.68 -4.85 -30.45
N VAL A 339 -23.49 -4.41 -30.89
CA VAL A 339 -22.97 -4.61 -32.25
C VAL A 339 -22.27 -5.95 -32.37
N LYS A 340 -21.33 -6.23 -31.48
CA LYS A 340 -20.59 -7.51 -31.43
C LYS A 340 -19.96 -7.70 -30.05
N ILE A 341 -19.59 -8.95 -29.78
CA ILE A 341 -18.74 -9.34 -28.65
C ILE A 341 -17.54 -10.06 -29.21
N GLU A 342 -16.35 -9.72 -28.77
CA GLU A 342 -15.11 -10.41 -29.14
C GLU A 342 -14.30 -10.82 -27.92
N ASP A 343 -13.51 -11.88 -28.06
CA ASP A 343 -12.59 -12.31 -27.02
C ASP A 343 -11.46 -11.29 -26.89
N TYR A 344 -11.23 -10.84 -25.68
CA TYR A 344 -10.22 -9.83 -25.37
C TYR A 344 -9.43 -10.18 -24.12
N PRO A 345 -8.26 -10.80 -24.27
CA PRO A 345 -7.35 -11.05 -23.17
C PRO A 345 -6.85 -9.73 -22.59
N HIS A 346 -7.04 -9.51 -21.30
CA HIS A 346 -6.53 -8.33 -20.61
C HIS A 346 -6.19 -8.65 -19.15
N ALA A 347 -5.39 -7.79 -18.52
CA ALA A 347 -5.09 -7.91 -17.11
C ALA A 347 -6.22 -7.30 -16.27
N VAL A 348 -6.63 -8.03 -15.22
CA VAL A 348 -7.67 -7.57 -14.28
C VAL A 348 -7.02 -7.30 -12.93
N GLY A 349 -7.22 -6.10 -12.41
CA GLY A 349 -6.74 -5.69 -11.10
C GLY A 349 -7.46 -6.44 -9.97
N GLN A 350 -6.68 -7.02 -9.06
CA GLN A 350 -7.18 -7.75 -7.89
C GLN A 350 -6.51 -7.23 -6.62
N CYS A 351 -7.26 -7.19 -5.53
CA CYS A 351 -6.71 -6.88 -4.22
C CYS A 351 -5.61 -7.90 -3.86
N TYR A 352 -4.41 -7.45 -3.60
CA TYR A 352 -3.25 -8.30 -3.29
C TYR A 352 -3.49 -9.25 -2.08
N ARG A 353 -4.41 -8.90 -1.18
CA ARG A 353 -4.73 -9.66 0.05
C ARG A 353 -5.89 -10.62 -0.07
N CYS A 354 -6.99 -10.21 -0.67
CA CYS A 354 -8.20 -11.04 -0.72
C CYS A 354 -8.51 -11.58 -2.12
N LYS A 355 -7.73 -11.18 -3.14
CA LYS A 355 -7.87 -11.59 -4.55
C LYS A 355 -9.23 -11.23 -5.17
N THR A 356 -10.00 -10.35 -4.54
CA THR A 356 -11.22 -9.82 -5.13
C THR A 356 -10.86 -8.79 -6.20
N VAL A 357 -11.56 -8.82 -7.33
CA VAL A 357 -11.43 -7.80 -8.39
C VAL A 357 -11.73 -6.42 -7.80
N VAL A 358 -10.79 -5.49 -7.97
CA VAL A 358 -10.93 -4.12 -7.48
C VAL A 358 -11.83 -3.29 -8.39
N GLU A 359 -12.44 -2.25 -7.82
CA GLU A 359 -13.25 -1.28 -8.53
C GLU A 359 -12.57 0.09 -8.49
N PRO A 360 -12.10 0.64 -9.61
CA PRO A 360 -11.76 2.05 -9.66
C PRO A 360 -13.02 2.87 -9.32
N THR A 361 -12.94 3.75 -8.33
CA THR A 361 -14.07 4.57 -7.90
C THR A 361 -13.61 5.89 -7.29
N THR A 362 -14.39 6.96 -7.51
CA THR A 362 -14.15 8.24 -6.84
C THR A 362 -14.46 8.13 -5.36
N SER A 363 -13.55 8.64 -4.53
CA SER A 363 -13.67 8.61 -3.07
C SER A 363 -12.84 9.73 -2.43
N LEU A 364 -13.38 10.32 -1.37
CA LEU A 364 -12.68 11.33 -0.58
C LEU A 364 -11.64 10.66 0.32
N GLN A 365 -10.37 10.84 0.00
CA GLN A 365 -9.24 10.15 0.64
C GLN A 365 -8.14 11.14 1.04
N TRP A 366 -7.21 10.69 1.88
CA TRP A 366 -5.99 11.42 2.20
C TRP A 366 -4.85 10.97 1.29
N PHE A 367 -4.08 11.94 0.78
CA PHE A 367 -2.99 11.71 -0.15
C PHE A 367 -1.71 12.41 0.31
N VAL A 368 -0.57 11.82 -0.09
CA VAL A 368 0.74 12.50 -0.07
C VAL A 368 1.08 12.89 -1.51
N SER A 369 1.35 14.18 -1.74
CA SER A 369 1.96 14.65 -2.99
C SER A 369 3.43 14.25 -3.00
N VAL A 370 3.73 13.15 -3.69
CA VAL A 370 5.02 12.46 -3.57
C VAL A 370 6.09 12.98 -4.52
N ARG A 371 5.74 13.74 -5.56
CA ARG A 371 6.70 14.17 -6.59
C ARG A 371 7.93 14.89 -6.01
N PRO A 372 7.82 15.89 -5.14
CA PRO A 372 9.00 16.56 -4.56
C PRO A 372 9.88 15.62 -3.74
N LEU A 373 9.27 14.65 -3.04
CA LEU A 373 9.98 13.65 -2.23
C LEU A 373 10.70 12.62 -3.13
N ALA A 374 10.04 12.20 -4.20
CA ALA A 374 10.57 11.25 -5.18
C ALA A 374 11.77 11.82 -5.94
N ASP A 375 11.71 13.10 -6.34
CA ASP A 375 12.81 13.76 -7.05
C ASP A 375 14.09 13.78 -6.21
N ALA A 376 13.99 14.03 -4.90
CA ALA A 376 15.12 13.98 -3.97
C ALA A 376 15.69 12.56 -3.83
N ALA A 377 14.84 11.52 -3.79
CA ALA A 377 15.27 10.14 -3.74
C ALA A 377 15.97 9.70 -5.05
N VAL A 378 15.43 10.09 -6.21
CA VAL A 378 16.05 9.86 -7.53
C VAL A 378 17.43 10.52 -7.62
N ALA A 379 17.55 11.76 -7.15
CA ALA A 379 18.83 12.48 -7.12
C ALA A 379 19.88 11.75 -6.26
N ALA A 380 19.48 11.26 -5.07
CA ALA A 380 20.37 10.50 -4.18
C ALA A 380 20.93 9.23 -4.82
N VAL A 381 20.10 8.53 -5.62
CA VAL A 381 20.52 7.32 -6.35
C VAL A 381 21.42 7.69 -7.55
N ARG A 382 21.10 8.76 -8.30
CA ARG A 382 21.92 9.23 -9.42
C ARG A 382 23.31 9.71 -8.98
N GLU A 383 23.40 10.32 -7.81
CA GLU A 383 24.64 10.81 -7.18
C GLU A 383 25.41 9.73 -6.43
N GLU A 384 24.95 8.47 -6.49
CA GLU A 384 25.52 7.30 -5.79
C GLU A 384 25.60 7.45 -4.26
N ARG A 385 24.82 8.37 -3.67
CA ARG A 385 24.65 8.44 -2.21
C ARG A 385 23.89 7.23 -1.69
N ILE A 386 22.99 6.67 -2.55
CA ILE A 386 22.35 5.37 -2.34
C ILE A 386 22.68 4.48 -3.53
N ARG A 387 23.21 3.28 -3.27
CA ARG A 387 23.57 2.30 -4.29
C ARG A 387 22.65 1.09 -4.21
N ILE A 388 22.11 0.65 -5.34
CA ILE A 388 21.19 -0.51 -5.42
C ILE A 388 21.94 -1.71 -6.01
N TYR A 389 21.87 -2.84 -5.35
CA TYR A 389 22.46 -4.10 -5.78
C TYR A 389 21.39 -5.21 -5.90
N PRO A 390 21.41 -5.99 -7.02
CA PRO A 390 22.24 -5.83 -8.22
C PRO A 390 21.83 -4.62 -9.08
N LYS A 391 22.77 -4.14 -9.90
CA LYS A 391 22.57 -2.94 -10.73
C LYS A 391 21.42 -3.05 -11.76
N THR A 392 20.97 -4.25 -12.05
CA THR A 392 19.83 -4.50 -12.96
C THR A 392 18.53 -3.81 -12.50
N TRP A 393 18.40 -3.48 -11.22
CA TRP A 393 17.21 -2.83 -10.67
C TRP A 393 17.13 -1.31 -10.89
N TYR A 394 18.23 -0.65 -11.32
CA TYR A 394 18.22 0.80 -11.54
C TYR A 394 17.16 1.23 -12.57
N ASN A 395 17.06 0.55 -13.72
CA ASN A 395 16.09 0.92 -14.74
C ASN A 395 14.65 0.79 -14.23
N THR A 396 14.35 -0.28 -13.50
CA THR A 396 13.03 -0.51 -12.90
C THR A 396 12.73 0.57 -11.84
N PHE A 397 13.72 0.92 -11.01
CA PHE A 397 13.60 1.98 -10.00
C PHE A 397 13.29 3.32 -10.66
N TYR A 398 14.08 3.75 -11.65
CA TYR A 398 13.85 5.03 -12.34
C TYR A 398 12.50 5.06 -13.05
N SER A 399 12.16 4.01 -13.80
CA SER A 399 10.87 3.93 -14.50
C SER A 399 9.68 4.08 -13.55
N TRP A 400 9.75 3.48 -12.36
CA TRP A 400 8.68 3.61 -11.37
C TRP A 400 8.65 5.01 -10.75
N MET A 401 9.81 5.55 -10.34
CA MET A 401 9.91 6.87 -9.73
C MET A 401 9.52 8.00 -10.68
N ASP A 402 9.85 7.88 -11.97
CA ASP A 402 9.49 8.87 -12.99
C ASP A 402 7.97 8.93 -13.22
N ASN A 403 7.27 7.81 -13.03
CA ASN A 403 5.82 7.68 -13.20
C ASN A 403 5.03 7.67 -11.88
N ILE A 404 5.68 7.99 -10.75
CA ILE A 404 5.04 7.94 -9.44
C ILE A 404 3.88 8.94 -9.35
N ARG A 405 2.76 8.49 -8.80
CA ARG A 405 1.56 9.28 -8.56
C ARG A 405 1.38 9.57 -7.08
N ASP A 406 0.52 10.52 -6.75
CA ASP A 406 0.19 10.84 -5.37
C ASP A 406 -0.30 9.58 -4.63
N TRP A 407 0.26 9.40 -3.44
CA TRP A 407 0.06 8.19 -2.65
C TRP A 407 -1.18 8.32 -1.78
N CYS A 408 -2.21 7.51 -2.03
CA CYS A 408 -3.37 7.38 -1.15
C CYS A 408 -2.96 6.69 0.16
N ILE A 409 -3.03 7.43 1.27
CA ILE A 409 -2.58 6.97 2.59
C ILE A 409 -3.69 6.60 3.56
N SER A 410 -4.95 6.85 3.24
CA SER A 410 -6.08 6.49 4.11
C SER A 410 -6.62 5.09 3.82
N ARG A 411 -6.96 4.36 4.87
CA ARG A 411 -7.55 3.03 4.83
C ARG A 411 -8.76 2.96 5.74
N GLN A 412 -9.87 2.41 5.24
CA GLN A 412 -11.15 2.26 5.95
C GLN A 412 -11.19 0.96 6.76
N ILE A 413 -10.06 0.62 7.37
CA ILE A 413 -9.93 -0.49 8.31
C ILE A 413 -9.85 0.04 9.75
N TRP A 414 -9.87 -0.85 10.73
CA TRP A 414 -9.84 -0.45 12.14
C TRP A 414 -8.47 -0.58 12.77
N TRP A 415 -7.65 -1.50 12.28
CA TRP A 415 -6.32 -1.79 12.78
C TRP A 415 -5.25 -0.96 12.06
N GLY A 416 -4.57 -0.09 12.80
CA GLY A 416 -3.50 0.78 12.30
C GLY A 416 -3.45 2.12 13.02
N HIS A 417 -2.56 2.99 12.59
CA HIS A 417 -2.42 4.36 13.10
C HIS A 417 -3.61 5.21 12.65
N ARG A 418 -4.43 5.67 13.58
CA ARG A 418 -5.51 6.60 13.25
C ARG A 418 -4.94 7.92 12.73
N ILE A 419 -5.57 8.44 11.70
CA ILE A 419 -5.19 9.73 11.12
C ILE A 419 -5.39 10.83 12.19
N PRO A 420 -4.35 11.64 12.48
CA PRO A 420 -4.38 12.68 13.51
C PRO A 420 -5.06 13.96 12.98
N ALA A 421 -6.30 13.83 12.54
CA ALA A 421 -7.14 14.90 12.03
C ALA A 421 -8.53 14.85 12.69
N TRP A 422 -9.06 16.02 13.03
CA TRP A 422 -10.37 16.18 13.68
C TRP A 422 -11.19 17.21 12.92
N THR A 423 -12.48 16.97 12.81
CA THR A 423 -13.44 17.94 12.30
C THR A 423 -14.31 18.48 13.44
N CYS A 424 -14.34 19.79 13.62
CA CYS A 424 -15.24 20.42 14.57
C CYS A 424 -16.68 20.33 14.05
N ARG A 425 -17.59 19.75 14.84
CA ARG A 425 -19.00 19.63 14.46
C ARG A 425 -19.74 20.97 14.43
N SER A 426 -19.24 21.95 15.20
CA SER A 426 -19.90 23.27 15.31
C SER A 426 -19.55 24.23 14.18
N CYS A 427 -18.30 24.22 13.66
CA CYS A 427 -17.85 25.16 12.64
C CYS A 427 -17.20 24.51 11.41
N ALA A 428 -17.20 23.18 11.33
CA ALA A 428 -16.61 22.38 10.26
C ALA A 428 -15.07 22.57 10.06
N GLN A 429 -14.39 23.28 11.00
CA GLN A 429 -12.93 23.44 10.93
C GLN A 429 -12.24 22.09 11.04
N MET A 430 -11.31 21.81 10.12
CA MET A 430 -10.39 20.69 10.21
C MET A 430 -9.18 21.09 11.07
N ILE A 431 -8.81 20.21 11.99
CA ILE A 431 -7.70 20.39 12.94
C ILE A 431 -6.76 19.21 12.71
N VAL A 432 -5.48 19.47 12.47
CA VAL A 432 -4.46 18.43 12.28
C VAL A 432 -3.31 18.71 13.24
N GLU A 433 -3.19 17.87 14.29
CA GLU A 433 -2.24 18.09 15.38
C GLU A 433 -1.60 16.77 15.85
N THR A 434 -0.41 16.87 16.43
CA THR A 434 0.32 15.73 16.99
C THR A 434 -0.28 15.21 18.29
N VAL A 435 -0.96 16.08 19.04
CA VAL A 435 -1.65 15.77 20.28
C VAL A 435 -3.16 15.92 20.06
N ASP A 436 -3.95 15.07 20.70
CA ASP A 436 -5.40 15.09 20.57
C ASP A 436 -5.95 16.44 21.09
N PRO A 437 -6.65 17.24 20.28
CA PRO A 437 -7.13 18.55 20.68
C PRO A 437 -8.33 18.42 21.62
N GLU A 438 -8.33 19.18 22.73
CA GLU A 438 -9.46 19.24 23.65
C GLU A 438 -10.58 20.14 23.12
N ARG A 439 -10.24 21.18 22.37
CA ARG A 439 -11.16 22.20 21.87
C ARG A 439 -10.80 22.64 20.45
N CYS A 440 -11.81 23.05 19.70
CA CYS A 440 -11.61 23.69 18.42
C CYS A 440 -10.89 25.04 18.57
N PRO A 441 -9.75 25.27 17.90
CA PRO A 441 -9.01 26.53 18.00
C PRO A 441 -9.78 27.72 17.41
N SER A 442 -10.74 27.48 16.51
CA SER A 442 -11.51 28.55 15.84
C SER A 442 -12.75 28.97 16.62
N CYS A 443 -13.50 28.05 17.25
CA CYS A 443 -14.78 28.37 17.91
C CYS A 443 -14.88 27.91 19.37
N GLY A 444 -13.85 27.27 19.92
CA GLY A 444 -13.80 26.79 21.29
C GLY A 444 -14.66 25.57 21.62
N SER A 445 -15.39 25.01 20.64
CA SER A 445 -16.24 23.83 20.84
C SER A 445 -15.41 22.60 21.22
N THR A 446 -15.97 21.76 22.10
CA THR A 446 -15.40 20.44 22.46
C THR A 446 -15.93 19.30 21.57
N GLU A 447 -16.89 19.58 20.67
CA GLU A 447 -17.47 18.58 19.78
C GLU A 447 -16.55 18.33 18.58
N LEU A 448 -15.49 17.58 18.82
CA LEU A 448 -14.51 17.20 17.83
C LEU A 448 -14.70 15.75 17.41
N LEU A 449 -14.78 15.51 16.10
CA LEU A 449 -14.86 14.17 15.51
C LEU A 449 -13.52 13.84 14.88
N GLN A 450 -12.78 12.89 15.47
CA GLN A 450 -11.55 12.38 14.86
C GLN A 450 -11.85 11.59 13.60
N GLU A 451 -10.98 11.71 12.60
CA GLU A 451 -10.99 10.87 11.41
C GLU A 451 -11.05 9.38 11.80
N THR A 452 -11.92 8.63 11.13
CA THR A 452 -12.13 7.20 11.44
C THR A 452 -11.16 6.29 10.74
N ASP A 453 -10.58 6.76 9.64
CA ASP A 453 -9.62 6.03 8.84
C ASP A 453 -8.27 5.91 9.56
N VAL A 454 -7.55 4.88 9.20
CA VAL A 454 -6.16 4.69 9.62
C VAL A 454 -5.22 4.93 8.44
N LEU A 455 -3.95 5.14 8.76
CA LEU A 455 -2.92 5.28 7.74
C LEU A 455 -2.56 3.93 7.11
N ASP A 456 -2.15 3.97 5.87
CA ASP A 456 -1.50 2.86 5.18
C ASP A 456 -0.32 2.33 6.00
N THR A 457 -0.19 1.02 6.11
CA THR A 457 0.93 0.35 6.80
C THR A 457 2.29 0.89 6.36
N TRP A 458 2.44 1.13 5.06
CA TRP A 458 3.69 1.61 4.48
C TRP A 458 4.05 3.04 4.92
N PHE A 459 3.11 3.81 5.43
CA PHE A 459 3.38 5.14 5.96
C PHE A 459 4.26 5.07 7.22
N SER A 460 3.92 4.21 8.16
CA SER A 460 4.73 3.98 9.36
C SER A 460 6.03 3.24 9.05
N SER A 461 5.96 2.24 8.16
CA SER A 461 7.12 1.44 7.78
C SER A 461 8.18 2.25 7.03
N ALA A 462 7.78 3.32 6.31
CA ALA A 462 8.70 4.25 5.65
C ALA A 462 9.58 5.06 6.63
N LEU A 463 9.20 5.14 7.90
CA LEU A 463 9.95 5.87 8.93
C LEU A 463 10.96 4.97 9.67
N TRP A 464 10.96 3.68 9.38
CA TRP A 464 11.68 2.65 10.12
C TRP A 464 13.15 2.94 10.36
N PRO A 465 13.97 3.44 9.40
CA PRO A 465 15.40 3.69 9.61
C PRO A 465 15.73 4.72 10.70
N PHE A 466 14.83 5.66 10.98
CA PHE A 466 15.08 6.72 11.95
C PHE A 466 14.12 6.70 13.15
N SER A 467 12.87 6.29 12.96
CA SER A 467 11.90 6.19 14.06
C SER A 467 12.29 5.09 15.07
N THR A 468 12.88 3.99 14.60
CA THR A 468 13.37 2.91 15.48
C THR A 468 14.50 3.35 16.40
N MET A 469 15.22 4.40 16.03
CA MET A 469 16.32 4.99 16.78
C MET A 469 15.91 6.19 17.64
N GLY A 470 14.58 6.43 17.77
CA GLY A 470 14.00 7.39 18.71
C GLY A 470 13.58 8.74 18.11
N TRP A 471 13.71 8.96 16.79
CA TRP A 471 13.18 10.18 16.18
C TRP A 471 11.66 10.32 16.49
N PRO A 472 11.14 11.51 16.80
CA PRO A 472 11.69 12.87 16.54
C PRO A 472 12.69 13.38 17.58
N GLU A 473 13.01 12.62 18.61
CA GLU A 473 14.01 13.02 19.59
C GLU A 473 15.44 12.86 19.04
N GLN A 474 16.36 13.70 19.54
CA GLN A 474 17.78 13.63 19.19
C GLN A 474 18.50 12.64 20.12
N THR A 475 18.34 11.35 19.86
CA THR A 475 18.93 10.29 20.66
C THR A 475 20.40 10.04 20.29
N LYS A 476 21.14 9.39 21.19
CA LYS A 476 22.51 8.94 20.90
C LYS A 476 22.54 7.86 19.83
N GLU A 477 21.55 6.99 19.83
CA GLU A 477 21.37 5.94 18.83
C GLU A 477 21.21 6.56 17.43
N LEU A 478 20.34 7.54 17.29
CA LEU A 478 20.11 8.24 16.03
C LEU A 478 21.38 8.94 15.56
N ALA A 479 22.08 9.64 16.45
CA ALA A 479 23.34 10.34 16.12
C ALA A 479 24.50 9.39 15.76
N THR A 480 24.47 8.13 16.25
CA THR A 480 25.54 7.17 16.02
C THR A 480 25.28 6.27 14.81
N PHE A 481 24.03 5.85 14.60
CA PHE A 481 23.67 4.75 13.70
C PHE A 481 22.84 5.16 12.49
N TYR A 482 22.39 6.41 12.39
CA TYR A 482 21.76 6.96 11.20
C TYR A 482 22.78 7.82 10.42
N PRO A 483 22.88 7.68 9.08
CA PRO A 483 22.25 6.68 8.19
C PRO A 483 22.63 5.24 8.53
N THR A 484 21.70 4.28 8.24
CA THR A 484 22.06 2.88 8.35
C THR A 484 23.04 2.47 7.23
N SER A 485 23.88 1.48 7.49
CA SER A 485 24.94 1.12 6.54
C SER A 485 24.41 0.44 5.29
N ILE A 486 23.52 -0.52 5.48
CA ILE A 486 22.93 -1.29 4.39
C ILE A 486 21.49 -1.72 4.74
N LEU A 487 20.64 -1.73 3.74
CA LEU A 487 19.32 -2.35 3.78
C LEU A 487 19.35 -3.64 2.96
N VAL A 488 18.95 -4.75 3.57
CA VAL A 488 18.82 -6.05 2.89
C VAL A 488 17.36 -6.44 2.83
N THR A 489 16.82 -6.60 1.62
CA THR A 489 15.41 -6.97 1.44
C THR A 489 15.20 -7.71 0.12
N SER A 490 14.01 -8.24 -0.12
CA SER A 490 13.64 -8.80 -1.42
C SER A 490 13.16 -7.71 -2.38
N PHE A 491 13.23 -7.99 -3.66
CA PHE A 491 12.92 -6.99 -4.71
C PHE A 491 11.45 -6.58 -4.77
N ASP A 492 10.54 -7.43 -4.31
CA ASP A 492 9.09 -7.22 -4.35
C ASP A 492 8.60 -6.04 -3.49
N ILE A 493 9.40 -5.63 -2.48
CA ILE A 493 9.08 -4.45 -1.66
C ILE A 493 9.98 -3.24 -1.95
N LEU A 494 10.67 -3.22 -3.10
CA LEU A 494 11.50 -2.08 -3.51
C LEU A 494 10.67 -0.78 -3.54
N PHE A 495 9.47 -0.79 -4.09
CA PHE A 495 8.62 0.39 -4.22
C PHE A 495 7.76 0.64 -3.00
N PHE A 496 7.21 -0.40 -2.42
CA PHE A 496 6.39 -0.31 -1.20
C PHE A 496 7.14 0.26 -0.01
N TRP A 497 8.40 -0.16 0.15
CA TRP A 497 9.15 0.12 1.36
C TRP A 497 10.42 0.92 1.11
N VAL A 498 11.31 0.44 0.24
CA VAL A 498 12.63 1.04 0.06
C VAL A 498 12.52 2.46 -0.48
N ALA A 499 11.79 2.68 -1.58
CA ALA A 499 11.60 3.99 -2.17
C ALA A 499 10.92 4.98 -1.20
N ARG A 500 9.94 4.50 -0.43
CA ARG A 500 9.25 5.32 0.60
C ARG A 500 10.17 5.68 1.75
N MET A 501 11.03 4.77 2.21
CA MET A 501 12.07 5.11 3.20
C MET A 501 13.07 6.13 2.67
N MET A 502 13.48 6.05 1.39
CA MET A 502 14.33 7.06 0.76
C MET A 502 13.66 8.44 0.79
N MET A 503 12.40 8.53 0.36
CA MET A 503 11.63 9.78 0.35
C MET A 503 11.52 10.38 1.75
N MET A 504 11.05 9.61 2.73
CA MET A 504 10.84 10.10 4.10
C MET A 504 12.14 10.38 4.83
N GLY A 505 13.15 9.50 4.69
CA GLY A 505 14.45 9.68 5.33
C GLY A 505 15.14 10.96 4.86
N ILE A 506 15.22 11.18 3.55
CA ILE A 506 15.85 12.40 3.01
C ILE A 506 15.09 13.66 3.45
N HIS A 507 13.75 13.63 3.42
CA HIS A 507 12.94 14.79 3.77
C HIS A 507 13.05 15.18 5.25
N PHE A 508 12.95 14.21 6.17
CA PHE A 508 12.89 14.49 7.61
C PHE A 508 14.26 14.57 8.29
N MET A 509 15.25 13.86 7.75
CA MET A 509 16.58 13.80 8.33
C MET A 509 17.61 14.66 7.57
N GLY A 510 17.31 15.11 6.34
CA GLY A 510 18.25 15.85 5.48
C GLY A 510 19.38 14.98 4.94
N GLU A 511 19.37 13.68 5.21
CA GLU A 511 20.40 12.72 4.81
C GLU A 511 19.73 11.41 4.36
N VAL A 512 20.43 10.63 3.52
CA VAL A 512 19.94 9.33 3.04
C VAL A 512 19.67 8.38 4.21
N PRO A 513 18.63 7.52 4.15
CA PRO A 513 18.32 6.61 5.25
C PRO A 513 19.27 5.41 5.32
N PHE A 514 19.95 5.07 4.23
CA PHE A 514 20.94 4.01 4.09
C PHE A 514 21.82 4.26 2.87
N HIS A 515 23.05 3.73 2.87
CA HIS A 515 23.98 3.91 1.76
C HIS A 515 23.85 2.82 0.69
N ASP A 516 23.62 1.58 1.10
CA ASP A 516 23.50 0.44 0.21
C ASP A 516 22.12 -0.23 0.35
N VAL A 517 21.56 -0.70 -0.77
CA VAL A 517 20.35 -1.52 -0.83
C VAL A 517 20.70 -2.82 -1.54
N TYR A 518 20.62 -3.93 -0.84
CA TYR A 518 20.81 -5.24 -1.41
C TYR A 518 19.47 -5.96 -1.60
N LEU A 519 19.12 -6.21 -2.84
CA LEU A 519 17.87 -6.86 -3.24
C LEU A 519 18.14 -8.33 -3.59
N HIS A 520 17.69 -9.23 -2.72
CA HIS A 520 17.80 -10.66 -2.98
C HIS A 520 16.58 -11.23 -3.72
N ALA A 521 16.74 -12.43 -4.30
CA ALA A 521 15.65 -13.15 -4.95
C ALA A 521 14.68 -13.75 -3.91
N LEU A 522 13.42 -13.93 -4.30
CA LEU A 522 12.44 -14.68 -3.50
C LEU A 522 12.78 -16.17 -3.50
N VAL A 523 12.62 -16.81 -2.36
CA VAL A 523 12.67 -18.28 -2.25
C VAL A 523 11.38 -18.83 -2.87
N ARG A 524 11.53 -19.71 -3.83
CA ARG A 524 10.42 -20.34 -4.54
C ARG A 524 10.41 -21.85 -4.30
N ASP A 525 9.24 -22.45 -4.41
CA ASP A 525 9.11 -23.91 -4.38
C ASP A 525 9.60 -24.55 -5.69
N LYS A 526 9.55 -25.89 -5.76
CA LYS A 526 9.96 -26.64 -6.97
C LYS A 526 9.11 -26.37 -8.22
N HIS A 527 7.99 -25.67 -8.09
CA HIS A 527 7.11 -25.26 -9.18
C HIS A 527 7.27 -23.79 -9.55
N GLY A 528 8.21 -23.09 -8.92
CA GLY A 528 8.48 -21.67 -9.13
C GLY A 528 7.49 -20.71 -8.45
N LYS A 529 6.70 -21.24 -7.52
CA LYS A 529 5.76 -20.44 -6.71
C LYS A 529 6.42 -19.93 -5.43
#